data_66acadcdc8ac07ad8092cb5bd1b2dba7
#
_entry.id   66acadcdc8ac07ad8092cb5bd1b2dba7
#
_cell.length_a   1.000
_cell.length_b   1.000
_cell.length_c   1.000
_cell.angle_alpha   90.00
_cell.angle_beta   90.00
_cell.angle_gamma   90.00
#
_symmetry.space_group_name_H-M   'P 1'
#
loop_
_entity.id
_entity.type
_entity.pdbx_description
1 polymer ?
#
loop_
_entity_poly.entity_id
_entity_poly.type
_entity_poly.pdbx_seq_one_letter_code
_entity_poly.pdbx_strand_id
1 'polypeptide(L)'
;PDVFTYGVPVLGICYGLQEMAWNHGGRVDPHDTREYGHATIQVLSTGNGNADALFYGLGNDLTVWMSHGDQLSKMPEGFEIIAHTASAPYAAIAHKEKPFYGIQFHAEVTHTACGKGIFENFVDRICGCQRNWTMETFIDKEIARIREMVGPTSRVIGAISGGVDSSVAAKIMH
;
A
#
# COMPACT_ATOMS: atom_id res chain seq x y z
N PRO A 1 12.02 -8.69 6.92
CA PRO A 1 10.81 -9.47 6.54
C PRO A 1 11.03 -10.14 5.19
N ASP A 2 10.50 -11.34 5.01
CA ASP A 2 10.69 -12.15 3.80
C ASP A 2 9.97 -11.57 2.56
N VAL A 3 9.08 -10.60 2.75
CA VAL A 3 8.30 -9.95 1.68
C VAL A 3 9.18 -9.44 0.52
N PHE A 4 10.39 -9.00 0.79
CA PHE A 4 11.34 -8.52 -0.24
C PHE A 4 11.96 -9.64 -1.09
N THR A 5 11.73 -10.91 -0.72
CA THR A 5 12.24 -12.10 -1.43
C THR A 5 11.17 -12.80 -2.28
N TYR A 6 9.90 -12.39 -2.18
CA TYR A 6 8.79 -13.05 -2.88
C TYR A 6 8.73 -12.76 -4.38
N GLY A 7 9.55 -11.84 -4.89
CA GLY A 7 9.55 -11.49 -6.32
C GLY A 7 8.32 -10.72 -6.79
N VAL A 8 7.61 -10.08 -5.88
CA VAL A 8 6.41 -9.26 -6.13
C VAL A 8 6.70 -7.78 -5.90
N PRO A 9 5.93 -6.86 -6.52
CA PRO A 9 5.98 -5.44 -6.20
C PRO A 9 5.66 -5.19 -4.72
N VAL A 10 6.37 -4.24 -4.10
CA VAL A 10 6.18 -3.87 -2.69
C VAL A 10 6.02 -2.35 -2.56
N LEU A 11 4.96 -1.92 -1.88
CA LEU A 11 4.75 -0.54 -1.46
C LEU A 11 4.83 -0.45 0.06
N GLY A 12 5.90 0.17 0.58
CA GLY A 12 6.08 0.46 2.00
C GLY A 12 5.48 1.82 2.36
N ILE A 13 4.51 1.86 3.27
CA ILE A 13 3.86 3.10 3.73
C ILE A 13 4.36 3.41 5.14
N CYS A 14 4.86 4.62 5.36
CA CYS A 14 5.36 5.12 6.63
C CYS A 14 6.38 4.16 7.28
N TYR A 15 6.01 3.40 8.29
CA TYR A 15 6.86 2.37 8.88
C TYR A 15 7.33 1.33 7.84
N GLY A 16 6.51 1.02 6.84
CA GLY A 16 6.88 0.11 5.74
C GLY A 16 8.03 0.65 4.88
N LEU A 17 8.12 1.96 4.65
CA LEU A 17 9.29 2.59 4.05
C LEU A 17 10.54 2.41 4.93
N GLN A 18 10.41 2.60 6.25
CA GLN A 18 11.51 2.49 7.18
C GLN A 18 12.04 1.04 7.25
N GLU A 19 11.15 0.06 7.31
CA GLU A 19 11.49 -1.36 7.22
C GLU A 19 12.18 -1.71 5.89
N MET A 20 11.67 -1.18 4.78
CA MET A 20 12.30 -1.36 3.47
C MET A 20 13.72 -0.79 3.44
N ALA A 21 13.91 0.42 3.94
CA ALA A 21 15.21 1.06 4.01
C ALA A 21 16.19 0.29 4.89
N TRP A 22 15.75 -0.13 6.08
CA TRP A 22 16.57 -0.91 7.00
C TRP A 22 17.05 -2.23 6.36
N ASN A 23 16.17 -2.95 5.70
CA ASN A 23 16.50 -4.22 5.06
C ASN A 23 17.42 -4.09 3.83
N HIS A 24 17.59 -2.86 3.30
CA HIS A 24 18.48 -2.58 2.16
C HIS A 24 19.66 -1.65 2.52
N GLY A 25 20.11 -1.68 3.78
CA GLY A 25 21.33 -0.98 4.22
C GLY A 25 21.18 0.54 4.39
N GLY A 26 19.95 1.04 4.40
CA GLY A 26 19.61 2.39 4.79
C GLY A 26 19.64 2.56 6.31
N ARG A 27 19.32 3.78 6.77
CA ARG A 27 19.24 4.10 8.19
C ARG A 27 18.02 4.95 8.49
N VAL A 28 17.42 4.70 9.64
CA VAL A 28 16.29 5.45 10.20
C VAL A 28 16.72 6.02 11.54
N ASP A 29 16.51 7.31 11.73
CA ASP A 29 16.82 7.99 12.97
C ASP A 29 15.60 8.81 13.44
N PRO A 30 15.43 9.02 14.75
CA PRO A 30 14.49 9.99 15.28
C PRO A 30 14.80 11.38 14.72
N HIS A 31 13.74 12.11 14.35
CA HIS A 31 13.87 13.49 13.88
C HIS A 31 13.43 14.47 14.95
N ASP A 32 14.17 15.57 15.11
CA ASP A 32 13.90 16.60 16.14
C ASP A 32 12.53 17.27 15.93
N THR A 33 12.13 17.43 14.67
CA THR A 33 10.82 17.95 14.28
C THR A 33 9.93 16.79 13.80
N ARG A 34 8.94 16.46 14.63
CA ARG A 34 7.90 15.51 14.24
C ARG A 34 6.98 16.15 13.20
N GLU A 35 6.64 15.40 12.16
CA GLU A 35 5.72 15.86 11.12
C GLU A 35 4.34 15.24 11.29
N TYR A 36 3.35 16.09 11.60
CA TYR A 36 1.95 15.70 11.69
C TYR A 36 1.08 16.69 10.91
N GLY A 37 0.23 16.18 10.03
CA GLY A 37 -0.71 17.00 9.27
C GLY A 37 -0.38 17.07 7.79
N HIS A 38 -0.94 18.08 7.13
CA HIS A 38 -0.74 18.30 5.69
C HIS A 38 0.68 18.78 5.37
N ALA A 39 1.28 18.16 4.38
CA ALA A 39 2.52 18.57 3.77
C ALA A 39 2.42 18.52 2.25
N THR A 40 3.16 19.36 1.55
CA THR A 40 3.27 19.29 0.09
C THR A 40 4.56 18.60 -0.29
N ILE A 41 4.46 17.44 -0.93
CA ILE A 41 5.62 16.77 -1.52
C ILE A 41 5.86 17.32 -2.93
N GLN A 42 7.13 17.42 -3.30
CA GLN A 42 7.57 17.68 -4.67
C GLN A 42 7.99 16.36 -5.31
N VAL A 43 7.26 15.94 -6.32
CA VAL A 43 7.55 14.72 -7.10
C VAL A 43 8.68 15.01 -8.06
N LEU A 44 9.66 14.12 -8.08
CA LEU A 44 10.81 14.18 -8.96
C LEU A 44 10.61 13.21 -10.12
N SER A 45 10.83 13.68 -11.35
CA SER A 45 11.00 12.78 -12.48
C SER A 45 12.45 12.35 -12.54
N THR A 46 12.71 11.08 -12.41
CA THR A 46 14.06 10.51 -12.41
C THR A 46 14.52 10.13 -13.81
N GLY A 47 13.59 10.09 -14.79
CA GLY A 47 13.81 9.54 -16.13
C GLY A 47 13.86 7.99 -16.12
N ASN A 48 13.71 7.37 -14.97
CA ASN A 48 13.57 5.93 -14.81
C ASN A 48 12.09 5.57 -14.77
N GLY A 49 11.57 4.94 -15.82
CA GLY A 49 10.16 4.60 -15.93
C GLY A 49 9.63 3.73 -14.78
N ASN A 50 10.49 2.91 -14.15
CA ASN A 50 10.11 2.17 -12.96
C ASN A 50 9.90 3.12 -11.77
N ALA A 51 10.84 4.00 -11.49
CA ALA A 51 10.74 4.95 -10.38
C ALA A 51 9.58 5.94 -10.56
N ASP A 52 9.39 6.45 -11.78
CA ASP A 52 8.35 7.44 -12.10
C ASP A 52 6.93 6.83 -12.13
N ALA A 53 6.79 5.50 -12.10
CA ALA A 53 5.51 4.81 -12.27
C ALA A 53 4.51 5.11 -11.13
N LEU A 54 4.99 5.26 -9.88
CA LEU A 54 4.11 5.43 -8.72
C LEU A 54 3.30 6.73 -8.76
N PHE A 55 3.90 7.83 -9.23
CA PHE A 55 3.26 9.15 -9.31
C PHE A 55 2.79 9.52 -10.72
N TYR A 56 2.75 8.56 -11.63
CA TYR A 56 2.36 8.81 -13.01
C TYR A 56 1.00 9.50 -13.12
N GLY A 57 0.97 10.64 -13.80
CA GLY A 57 -0.26 11.40 -14.06
C GLY A 57 -0.84 12.19 -12.88
N LEU A 58 -0.16 12.24 -11.73
CA LEU A 58 -0.69 12.91 -10.52
C LEU A 58 -0.21 14.36 -10.37
N GLY A 59 0.77 14.80 -11.15
CA GLY A 59 1.38 16.13 -11.02
C GLY A 59 2.63 16.14 -10.15
N ASN A 60 3.23 17.32 -10.00
CA ASN A 60 4.52 17.47 -9.32
C ASN A 60 4.40 17.91 -7.85
N ASP A 61 3.38 18.70 -7.50
CA ASP A 61 3.14 19.17 -6.15
C ASP A 61 1.88 18.50 -5.61
N LEU A 62 2.04 17.60 -4.64
CA LEU A 62 0.94 16.82 -4.10
C LEU A 62 0.78 17.07 -2.60
N THR A 63 -0.44 17.39 -2.18
CA THR A 63 -0.77 17.51 -0.75
C THR A 63 -1.03 16.12 -0.17
N VAL A 64 -0.26 15.77 0.87
CA VAL A 64 -0.29 14.47 1.54
C VAL A 64 -0.41 14.64 3.05
N TRP A 65 -0.72 13.55 3.75
CA TRP A 65 -0.79 13.53 5.21
C TRP A 65 0.44 12.87 5.80
N MET A 66 1.21 13.63 6.58
CA MET A 66 2.35 13.15 7.36
C MET A 66 1.92 12.76 8.77
N SER A 67 2.52 11.69 9.31
CA SER A 67 2.30 11.25 10.69
C SER A 67 3.49 10.42 11.14
N HIS A 68 4.64 11.07 11.37
CA HIS A 68 5.86 10.35 11.77
C HIS A 68 6.76 11.19 12.68
N GLY A 69 7.53 10.51 13.54
CA GLY A 69 8.59 11.08 14.37
C GLY A 69 9.98 10.62 13.93
N ASP A 70 10.06 9.48 13.27
CA ASP A 70 11.29 8.92 12.72
C ASP A 70 11.29 9.06 11.20
N GLN A 71 12.45 9.24 10.61
CA GLN A 71 12.62 9.35 9.17
C GLN A 71 13.92 8.70 8.69
N LEU A 72 14.01 8.46 7.38
CA LEU A 72 15.25 8.04 6.78
C LEU A 72 16.31 9.12 6.94
N SER A 73 17.47 8.73 7.46
CA SER A 73 18.68 9.55 7.55
C SER A 73 19.74 9.13 6.54
N LYS A 74 19.66 7.90 6.03
CA LYS A 74 20.53 7.38 4.97
C LYS A 74 19.70 6.60 3.94
N MET A 75 19.89 6.95 2.66
CA MET A 75 19.29 6.25 1.53
C MET A 75 19.74 4.78 1.50
N PRO A 76 18.82 3.82 1.33
CA PRO A 76 19.17 2.41 1.09
C PRO A 76 19.84 2.22 -0.27
N GLU A 77 20.64 1.15 -0.37
CA GLU A 77 21.36 0.81 -1.61
C GLU A 77 20.39 0.43 -2.74
N GLY A 78 20.67 0.90 -3.94
CA GLY A 78 19.87 0.64 -5.13
C GLY A 78 18.60 1.49 -5.25
N PHE A 79 18.33 2.39 -4.30
CA PHE A 79 17.17 3.28 -4.37
C PHE A 79 17.51 4.68 -4.87
N GLU A 80 16.50 5.41 -5.26
CA GLU A 80 16.55 6.81 -5.65
C GLU A 80 15.35 7.57 -5.07
N ILE A 81 15.50 8.88 -4.91
CA ILE A 81 14.44 9.75 -4.39
C ILE A 81 13.44 10.01 -5.52
N ILE A 82 12.16 9.79 -5.26
CA ILE A 82 11.06 10.10 -6.20
C ILE A 82 10.13 11.20 -5.70
N ALA A 83 10.21 11.58 -4.41
CA ALA A 83 9.59 12.80 -3.89
C ALA A 83 10.26 13.25 -2.59
N HIS A 84 10.20 14.56 -2.32
CA HIS A 84 10.72 15.17 -1.10
C HIS A 84 9.81 16.30 -0.60
N THR A 85 10.01 16.70 0.66
CA THR A 85 9.54 17.97 1.23
C THR A 85 10.72 18.80 1.70
N ALA A 86 10.47 19.99 2.21
CA ALA A 86 11.52 20.81 2.84
C ALA A 86 12.12 20.17 4.11
N SER A 87 11.31 19.40 4.84
CA SER A 87 11.65 18.73 6.12
C SER A 87 11.93 17.25 5.98
N ALA A 88 11.36 16.56 4.96
CA ALA A 88 11.58 15.15 4.69
C ALA A 88 12.24 14.95 3.30
N PRO A 89 13.56 14.88 3.23
CA PRO A 89 14.28 14.74 1.96
C PRO A 89 14.00 13.39 1.27
N TYR A 90 13.51 12.40 2.00
CA TYR A 90 13.16 11.07 1.50
C TYR A 90 11.65 10.80 1.70
N ALA A 91 10.80 11.76 1.30
CA ALA A 91 9.35 11.61 1.40
C ALA A 91 8.81 10.44 0.57
N ALA A 92 9.47 10.11 -0.55
CA ALA A 92 9.26 8.88 -1.28
C ALA A 92 10.54 8.43 -1.99
N ILE A 93 10.74 7.11 -2.03
CA ILE A 93 11.87 6.46 -2.69
C ILE A 93 11.38 5.30 -3.56
N ALA A 94 12.13 4.96 -4.60
CA ALA A 94 11.91 3.77 -5.41
C ALA A 94 13.24 3.06 -5.68
N HIS A 95 13.21 1.73 -5.76
CA HIS A 95 14.36 0.97 -6.18
C HIS A 95 14.55 1.10 -7.69
N LYS A 96 15.79 1.28 -8.14
CA LYS A 96 16.12 1.56 -9.54
C LYS A 96 15.75 0.42 -10.50
N GLU A 97 15.79 -0.82 -10.03
CA GLU A 97 15.59 -2.01 -10.86
C GLU A 97 14.39 -2.86 -10.42
N LYS A 98 14.11 -2.92 -9.11
CA LYS A 98 13.03 -3.74 -8.56
C LYS A 98 11.76 -2.89 -8.37
N PRO A 99 10.57 -3.49 -8.43
CA PRO A 99 9.32 -2.77 -8.18
C PRO A 99 9.06 -2.54 -6.68
N PHE A 100 10.03 -1.92 -5.99
CA PHE A 100 9.95 -1.58 -4.58
C PHE A 100 9.83 -0.06 -4.43
N TYR A 101 8.79 0.38 -3.74
CA TYR A 101 8.46 1.77 -3.50
C TYR A 101 8.22 2.01 -2.02
N GLY A 102 8.72 3.12 -1.52
CA GLY A 102 8.49 3.53 -0.14
C GLY A 102 7.98 4.97 -0.09
N ILE A 103 6.94 5.23 0.69
CA ILE A 103 6.40 6.55 0.95
C ILE A 103 6.34 6.81 2.45
N GLN A 104 6.78 8.01 2.90
CA GLN A 104 6.79 8.38 4.32
C GLN A 104 5.41 8.84 4.80
N PHE A 105 4.59 9.38 3.91
CA PHE A 105 3.24 9.84 4.18
C PHE A 105 2.21 8.72 4.07
N HIS A 106 1.00 8.99 4.53
CA HIS A 106 -0.12 8.06 4.51
C HIS A 106 -1.00 8.28 3.27
N ALA A 107 -0.85 7.45 2.26
CA ALA A 107 -1.69 7.48 1.05
C ALA A 107 -3.09 6.91 1.28
N GLU A 108 -3.27 6.09 2.32
CA GLU A 108 -4.52 5.39 2.65
C GLU A 108 -5.56 6.26 3.34
N VAL A 109 -5.17 7.42 3.87
CA VAL A 109 -6.08 8.30 4.59
C VAL A 109 -6.77 9.31 3.67
N THR A 110 -7.97 9.73 4.02
CA THR A 110 -8.77 10.70 3.24
C THR A 110 -8.12 12.07 3.09
N HIS A 111 -7.20 12.42 3.99
CA HIS A 111 -6.43 13.68 3.96
C HIS A 111 -5.38 13.73 2.84
N THR A 112 -5.02 12.60 2.26
CA THR A 112 -4.15 12.51 1.07
C THR A 112 -5.03 12.42 -0.17
N ALA A 113 -5.36 13.56 -0.77
CA ALA A 113 -6.30 13.63 -1.90
C ALA A 113 -5.87 12.79 -3.11
N CYS A 114 -4.55 12.69 -3.37
CA CYS A 114 -3.99 11.88 -4.46
C CYS A 114 -3.83 10.39 -4.12
N GLY A 115 -4.15 9.97 -2.90
CA GLY A 115 -3.92 8.61 -2.40
C GLY A 115 -4.53 7.52 -3.28
N LYS A 116 -5.77 7.73 -3.74
CA LYS A 116 -6.42 6.82 -4.69
C LYS A 116 -5.61 6.63 -5.96
N GLY A 117 -5.09 7.72 -6.56
CA GLY A 117 -4.28 7.66 -7.77
C GLY A 117 -2.95 6.95 -7.56
N ILE A 118 -2.32 7.10 -6.38
CA ILE A 118 -1.11 6.36 -6.00
C ILE A 118 -1.41 4.86 -5.94
N PHE A 119 -2.50 4.45 -5.31
CA PHE A 119 -2.89 3.03 -5.26
C PHE A 119 -3.27 2.48 -6.64
N GLU A 120 -3.97 3.25 -7.46
CA GLU A 120 -4.29 2.85 -8.84
C GLU A 120 -3.01 2.64 -9.66
N ASN A 121 -2.05 3.55 -9.57
CA ASN A 121 -0.75 3.36 -10.23
C ASN A 121 -0.02 2.12 -9.70
N PHE A 122 -0.01 1.90 -8.39
CA PHE A 122 0.64 0.73 -7.82
C PHE A 122 -0.05 -0.57 -8.24
N VAL A 123 -1.37 -0.68 -8.06
CA VAL A 123 -2.11 -1.93 -8.31
C VAL A 123 -2.23 -2.22 -9.80
N ASP A 124 -2.64 -1.24 -10.60
CA ASP A 124 -2.93 -1.47 -12.02
C ASP A 124 -1.66 -1.43 -12.87
N ARG A 125 -0.82 -0.40 -12.69
CA ARG A 125 0.33 -0.16 -13.56
C ARG A 125 1.57 -0.95 -13.12
N ILE A 126 1.88 -0.97 -11.82
CA ILE A 126 3.09 -1.61 -11.30
C ILE A 126 2.86 -3.10 -11.07
N CYS A 127 1.78 -3.46 -10.39
CA CYS A 127 1.43 -4.87 -10.16
C CYS A 127 0.78 -5.56 -11.36
N GLY A 128 0.21 -4.81 -12.31
CA GLY A 128 -0.52 -5.37 -13.44
C GLY A 128 -1.78 -6.13 -13.05
N CYS A 129 -2.37 -5.80 -11.90
CA CYS A 129 -3.56 -6.47 -11.41
C CYS A 129 -4.78 -6.14 -12.28
N GLN A 130 -5.60 -7.14 -12.55
CA GLN A 130 -6.86 -6.94 -13.26
C GLN A 130 -7.95 -6.53 -12.27
N ARG A 131 -8.79 -5.55 -12.65
CA ARG A 131 -9.95 -5.11 -11.86
C ARG A 131 -11.12 -6.08 -12.02
N ASN A 132 -10.90 -7.36 -11.73
CA ASN A 132 -11.89 -8.43 -11.88
C ASN A 132 -12.48 -8.91 -10.54
N TRP A 133 -12.09 -8.28 -9.42
CA TRP A 133 -12.68 -8.54 -8.12
C TRP A 133 -13.85 -7.59 -7.88
N THR A 134 -15.03 -8.16 -7.66
CA THR A 134 -16.22 -7.45 -7.19
C THR A 134 -16.81 -8.21 -6.01
N MET A 135 -17.59 -7.54 -5.16
CA MET A 135 -18.26 -8.20 -4.03
C MET A 135 -19.20 -9.32 -4.53
N GLU A 136 -19.86 -9.12 -5.65
CA GLU A 136 -20.72 -10.12 -6.26
C GLU A 136 -19.94 -11.38 -6.64
N THR A 137 -18.85 -11.23 -7.39
CA THR A 137 -17.99 -12.37 -7.76
C THR A 137 -17.34 -13.05 -6.57
N PHE A 138 -17.05 -12.30 -5.49
CA PHE A 138 -16.54 -12.87 -4.24
C PHE A 138 -17.60 -13.73 -3.56
N ILE A 139 -18.83 -13.24 -3.42
CA ILE A 139 -19.95 -13.97 -2.80
C ILE A 139 -20.20 -15.28 -3.55
N ASP A 140 -20.31 -15.25 -4.88
CA ASP A 140 -20.54 -16.43 -5.69
C ASP A 140 -19.43 -17.48 -5.54
N LYS A 141 -18.17 -17.05 -5.52
CA LYS A 141 -17.03 -17.93 -5.26
C LYS A 141 -17.06 -18.55 -3.87
N GLU A 142 -17.39 -17.78 -2.85
CA GLU A 142 -17.45 -18.30 -1.47
C GLU A 142 -18.64 -19.25 -1.30
N ILE A 143 -19.79 -18.99 -1.89
CA ILE A 143 -20.91 -19.90 -1.91
C ILE A 143 -20.52 -21.24 -2.58
N ALA A 144 -19.85 -21.18 -3.74
CA ALA A 144 -19.38 -22.38 -4.43
C ALA A 144 -18.38 -23.17 -3.55
N ARG A 145 -17.43 -22.48 -2.94
CA ARG A 145 -16.41 -23.07 -2.04
C ARG A 145 -17.04 -23.72 -0.81
N ILE A 146 -18.02 -23.07 -0.19
CA ILE A 146 -18.72 -23.62 0.97
C ILE A 146 -19.52 -24.86 0.58
N ARG A 147 -20.21 -24.83 -0.56
CA ARG A 147 -20.96 -26.00 -1.07
C ARG A 147 -20.05 -27.20 -1.34
N GLU A 148 -18.87 -26.96 -1.92
CA GLU A 148 -17.87 -28.01 -2.15
C GLU A 148 -17.36 -28.58 -0.82
N MET A 149 -17.04 -27.72 0.16
CA MET A 149 -16.52 -28.11 1.46
C MET A 149 -17.55 -28.90 2.29
N VAL A 150 -18.79 -28.47 2.27
CA VAL A 150 -19.89 -29.09 3.04
C VAL A 150 -20.37 -30.39 2.39
N GLY A 151 -20.40 -30.43 1.06
CA GLY A 151 -20.93 -31.56 0.29
C GLY A 151 -22.47 -31.61 0.30
N PRO A 152 -23.07 -32.51 -0.50
CA PRO A 152 -24.52 -32.50 -0.74
C PRO A 152 -25.35 -33.12 0.42
N THR A 153 -24.74 -33.85 1.33
CA THR A 153 -25.44 -34.60 2.39
C THR A 153 -25.17 -34.10 3.82
N SER A 154 -24.18 -33.23 3.98
CA SER A 154 -23.80 -32.70 5.30
C SER A 154 -24.73 -31.57 5.74
N ARG A 155 -24.77 -31.32 7.03
CA ARG A 155 -25.52 -30.23 7.64
C ARG A 155 -24.58 -29.27 8.33
N VAL A 156 -24.87 -27.99 8.27
CA VAL A 156 -24.14 -26.93 8.95
C VAL A 156 -25.00 -26.43 10.13
N ILE A 157 -24.38 -26.24 11.28
CA ILE A 157 -25.01 -25.62 12.44
C ILE A 157 -24.37 -24.26 12.65
N GLY A 158 -25.17 -23.19 12.66
CA GLY A 158 -24.73 -21.83 12.91
C GLY A 158 -25.49 -21.19 14.06
N ALA A 159 -24.80 -20.46 14.93
CA ALA A 159 -25.40 -19.61 15.94
C ALA A 159 -25.51 -18.18 15.41
N ILE A 160 -26.70 -17.60 15.49
CA ILE A 160 -26.97 -16.23 15.00
C ILE A 160 -27.20 -15.33 16.20
N SER A 161 -26.32 -14.32 16.36
CA SER A 161 -26.44 -13.32 17.44
C SER A 161 -27.49 -12.22 17.15
N GLY A 162 -28.00 -12.16 15.92
CA GLY A 162 -28.87 -11.06 15.46
C GLY A 162 -28.12 -9.83 14.95
N GLY A 163 -26.78 -9.83 15.00
CA GLY A 163 -25.95 -8.78 14.39
C GLY A 163 -25.80 -8.94 12.88
N VAL A 164 -25.30 -7.92 12.21
CA VAL A 164 -25.12 -7.90 10.74
C VAL A 164 -24.24 -9.05 10.27
N ASP A 165 -23.09 -9.26 10.90
CA ASP A 165 -22.11 -10.27 10.49
C ASP A 165 -22.67 -11.68 10.52
N SER A 166 -23.34 -12.05 11.61
CA SER A 166 -23.96 -13.38 11.76
C SER A 166 -25.11 -13.59 10.79
N SER A 167 -25.87 -12.53 10.48
CA SER A 167 -26.97 -12.59 9.52
C SER A 167 -26.46 -12.75 8.08
N VAL A 168 -25.37 -12.06 7.72
CA VAL A 168 -24.71 -12.19 6.42
C VAL A 168 -24.11 -13.59 6.27
N ALA A 169 -23.40 -14.08 7.28
CA ALA A 169 -22.86 -15.44 7.28
C ALA A 169 -23.94 -16.50 7.09
N ALA A 170 -25.07 -16.38 7.81
CA ALA A 170 -26.20 -17.28 7.64
C ALA A 170 -26.78 -17.22 6.21
N LYS A 171 -26.86 -16.03 5.61
CA LYS A 171 -27.37 -15.85 4.24
C LYS A 171 -26.45 -16.45 3.18
N ILE A 172 -25.13 -16.39 3.39
CA ILE A 172 -24.15 -16.99 2.47
C ILE A 172 -24.18 -18.51 2.54
N MET A 173 -24.45 -19.07 3.73
CA MET A 173 -24.54 -20.53 3.93
C MET A 173 -25.85 -21.15 3.49
N HIS A 174 -26.91 -20.37 3.32
CA HIS A 174 -28.23 -20.82 2.88
C HIS A 174 -28.27 -20.95 1.35
#